data_1552a5b1366f8354a2722e3c7c6b6247
#
_entry.id   1552a5b1366f8354a2722e3c7c6b6247
#
_cell.length_a   1.000
_cell.length_b   1.000
_cell.length_c   1.000
_cell.angle_alpha   90.00
_cell.angle_beta   90.00
_cell.angle_gamma   90.00
#
_symmetry.space_group_name_H-M   'P 1'
#
loop_
_entity.id
_entity.type
_entity.pdbx_description
1 polymer ?
#
loop_
_entity_poly.entity_id
_entity_poly.type
_entity_poly.pdbx_seq_one_letter_code
_entity_poly.pdbx_strand_id
1 'polypeptide(L)'
;MRKAINEYLSQFNLDIRKTHDARYVDQKCTPDIVCFMADCVMNMVATKPVFVINDVWETQYFIQNSRVIFNKPWANDKKAYNEYNKVLSQPLKLLAYAHILNVDKLDGALTFSVENEELLDYIARKDRNAYNFLYCYFMKVMSDSGFIKHFEEYARESSTNPVAAREEIYERYFRFINGNTPSHSRLDIRRMFHKVFNVYAAEHHLHGSNGKITYYSDLMYNKKNWRDMDKDKTVTRQAAMAPEKIEKQEAINAYYVQKAIALIRKIHTVSEVNDSWSNGAATQVHHIFPKSQFPQIAHYVENLILLTATQHNTKAHPNNKTQQVNRDYQLVCLLAKADTIELSLSRYGDKYYRKESFIFVINTGLSTDLSVGLSFNNIKTKLVQIYNAA
;
A
#
# COMPACT_ATOMS: atom_id res chain seq x y z
N MET A 1 -1.06 -13.99 -2.69
CA MET A 1 -0.21 -13.10 -3.53
C MET A 1 1.30 -13.21 -3.27
N ARG A 2 1.81 -13.28 -2.03
CA ARG A 2 3.27 -13.44 -1.81
C ARG A 2 3.86 -14.67 -2.53
N LYS A 3 3.14 -15.79 -2.58
CA LYS A 3 3.57 -16.97 -3.36
C LYS A 3 3.75 -16.62 -4.84
N ALA A 4 2.77 -15.97 -5.46
CA ALA A 4 2.87 -15.55 -6.86
C ALA A 4 4.01 -14.54 -7.12
N ILE A 5 4.24 -13.60 -6.18
CA ILE A 5 5.39 -12.68 -6.27
C ILE A 5 6.71 -13.47 -6.24
N ASN A 6 6.85 -14.42 -5.31
CA ASN A 6 8.06 -15.23 -5.20
C ASN A 6 8.27 -16.12 -6.43
N GLU A 7 7.20 -16.74 -6.95
CA GLU A 7 7.25 -17.53 -8.20
C GLU A 7 7.70 -16.67 -9.39
N TYR A 8 7.17 -15.45 -9.52
CA TYR A 8 7.61 -14.52 -10.57
C TYR A 8 9.08 -14.13 -10.40
N LEU A 9 9.48 -13.69 -9.21
CA LEU A 9 10.85 -13.24 -8.94
C LEU A 9 11.87 -14.38 -9.04
N SER A 10 11.45 -15.65 -8.85
CA SER A 10 12.34 -16.82 -8.97
C SER A 10 12.89 -17.03 -10.37
N GLN A 11 12.26 -16.45 -11.40
CA GLN A 11 12.71 -16.53 -12.79
C GLN A 11 13.96 -15.68 -13.05
N PHE A 12 14.31 -14.76 -12.15
CA PHE A 12 15.39 -13.80 -12.32
C PHE A 12 16.51 -14.02 -11.30
N ASN A 13 17.73 -13.69 -11.69
CA ASN A 13 18.87 -13.62 -10.78
C ASN A 13 19.12 -12.16 -10.41
N LEU A 14 18.81 -11.80 -9.16
CA LEU A 14 18.91 -10.45 -8.64
C LEU A 14 20.17 -10.23 -7.79
N ASP A 15 21.24 -11.01 -8.05
CA ASP A 15 22.51 -10.94 -7.32
C ASP A 15 23.25 -9.63 -7.60
N ILE A 16 23.38 -8.77 -6.59
CA ILE A 16 24.10 -7.49 -6.64
C ILE A 16 25.55 -7.66 -7.07
N ARG A 17 26.19 -8.80 -6.72
CA ARG A 17 27.58 -9.10 -7.11
C ARG A 17 27.75 -9.31 -8.61
N LYS A 18 26.65 -9.62 -9.31
CA LYS A 18 26.60 -9.83 -10.77
C LYS A 18 26.14 -8.60 -11.52
N THR A 19 25.14 -7.92 -10.97
CA THR A 19 24.59 -6.72 -11.62
C THR A 19 25.48 -5.49 -11.43
N HIS A 20 26.26 -5.46 -10.34
CA HIS A 20 27.05 -4.30 -9.92
C HIS A 20 26.22 -3.01 -9.81
N ASP A 21 24.91 -3.11 -9.61
CA ASP A 21 23.99 -1.99 -9.58
C ASP A 21 23.40 -1.79 -8.19
N ALA A 22 23.59 -0.60 -7.64
CA ALA A 22 23.01 -0.19 -6.37
C ALA A 22 21.53 0.24 -6.47
N ARG A 23 20.95 0.28 -7.69
CA ARG A 23 19.60 0.83 -7.93
C ARG A 23 18.47 -0.13 -7.54
N TYR A 24 18.80 -1.30 -7.02
CA TYR A 24 17.80 -2.21 -6.45
C TYR A 24 17.02 -1.59 -5.29
N VAL A 25 17.56 -0.56 -4.62
CA VAL A 25 16.89 0.22 -3.57
C VAL A 25 17.48 1.61 -3.45
N ASP A 26 16.69 2.60 -2.99
CA ASP A 26 17.17 3.93 -2.64
C ASP A 26 16.25 4.58 -1.61
N GLN A 27 16.56 5.82 -1.21
CA GLN A 27 15.92 6.58 -0.14
C GLN A 27 14.39 6.67 -0.25
N LYS A 28 13.84 6.77 -1.46
CA LYS A 28 12.40 6.95 -1.72
C LYS A 28 11.65 5.63 -1.97
N CYS A 29 12.30 4.50 -1.81
CA CYS A 29 11.68 3.18 -2.00
C CYS A 29 10.96 2.73 -0.72
N THR A 30 9.92 3.46 -0.32
CA THR A 30 9.00 3.11 0.77
C THR A 30 7.69 2.54 0.23
N PRO A 31 6.93 1.74 1.00
CA PRO A 31 5.71 1.12 0.50
C PRO A 31 4.71 2.11 -0.09
N ASP A 32 4.48 3.24 0.56
CA ASP A 32 3.56 4.30 0.08
C ASP A 32 4.04 4.97 -1.21
N ILE A 33 5.35 5.27 -1.34
CA ILE A 33 5.90 5.87 -2.57
C ILE A 33 5.89 4.85 -3.71
N VAL A 34 6.28 3.59 -3.46
CA VAL A 34 6.27 2.54 -4.50
C VAL A 34 4.84 2.26 -4.96
N CYS A 35 3.88 2.19 -4.03
CA CYS A 35 2.46 2.07 -4.35
C CYS A 35 1.98 3.23 -5.23
N PHE A 36 2.28 4.47 -4.82
CA PHE A 36 1.86 5.66 -5.57
C PHE A 36 2.50 5.73 -6.96
N MET A 37 3.77 5.36 -7.07
CA MET A 37 4.45 5.35 -8.38
C MET A 37 3.87 4.30 -9.31
N ALA A 38 3.62 3.09 -8.81
CA ALA A 38 2.93 2.05 -9.58
C ALA A 38 1.54 2.51 -10.04
N ASP A 39 0.80 3.22 -9.18
CA ASP A 39 -0.51 3.78 -9.50
C ASP A 39 -0.43 4.87 -10.58
N CYS A 40 0.55 5.76 -10.53
CA CYS A 40 0.79 6.75 -11.58
C CYS A 40 1.09 6.10 -12.93
N VAL A 41 1.93 5.06 -12.96
CA VAL A 41 2.23 4.32 -14.19
C VAL A 41 0.98 3.64 -14.73
N MET A 42 0.19 2.96 -13.88
CA MET A 42 -1.06 2.30 -14.30
C MET A 42 -2.08 3.29 -14.88
N ASN A 43 -2.14 4.51 -14.36
CA ASN A 43 -3.04 5.55 -14.89
C ASN A 43 -2.57 6.13 -16.24
N MET A 44 -1.30 6.02 -16.57
CA MET A 44 -0.72 6.60 -17.78
C MET A 44 -0.52 5.58 -18.90
N VAL A 45 -0.17 4.33 -18.57
CA VAL A 45 0.34 3.34 -19.54
C VAL A 45 -0.62 3.02 -20.68
N ALA A 46 -1.93 3.13 -20.45
CA ALA A 46 -2.94 2.91 -21.50
C ALA A 46 -2.82 3.91 -22.66
N THR A 47 -2.35 5.14 -22.39
CA THR A 47 -2.16 6.18 -23.40
C THR A 47 -0.70 6.31 -23.84
N LYS A 48 0.25 5.91 -23.01
CA LYS A 48 1.68 5.99 -23.29
C LYS A 48 2.40 4.72 -22.79
N PRO A 49 2.44 3.65 -23.61
CA PRO A 49 3.02 2.35 -23.21
C PRO A 49 4.52 2.38 -22.95
N VAL A 50 5.25 3.25 -23.67
CA VAL A 50 6.69 3.51 -23.47
C VAL A 50 6.84 4.95 -23.00
N PHE A 51 7.53 5.15 -21.89
CA PHE A 51 7.58 6.45 -21.22
C PHE A 51 8.94 6.75 -20.58
N VAL A 52 9.21 8.02 -20.36
CA VAL A 52 10.32 8.52 -19.57
C VAL A 52 9.82 9.09 -18.24
N ILE A 53 10.72 9.40 -17.32
CA ILE A 53 10.39 9.97 -15.99
C ILE A 53 9.51 11.22 -16.11
N ASN A 54 9.83 12.12 -17.07
CA ASN A 54 9.08 13.36 -17.27
C ASN A 54 7.62 13.11 -17.71
N ASP A 55 7.35 12.03 -18.45
CA ASP A 55 6.00 11.71 -18.87
C ASP A 55 5.09 11.43 -17.67
N VAL A 56 5.60 10.73 -16.66
CA VAL A 56 4.85 10.51 -15.41
C VAL A 56 4.72 11.81 -14.63
N TRP A 57 5.78 12.61 -14.58
CA TRP A 57 5.82 13.88 -13.85
C TRP A 57 4.77 14.89 -14.34
N GLU A 58 4.61 14.99 -15.65
CA GLU A 58 3.73 15.97 -16.31
C GLU A 58 2.25 15.57 -16.27
N THR A 59 1.93 14.33 -15.83
CA THR A 59 0.52 13.93 -15.70
C THR A 59 -0.19 14.77 -14.63
N GLN A 60 -1.40 15.20 -14.92
CA GLN A 60 -2.27 15.85 -13.94
C GLN A 60 -2.50 14.95 -12.71
N TYR A 61 -2.56 13.65 -12.94
CA TYR A 61 -2.71 12.65 -11.89
C TYR A 61 -1.55 12.72 -10.88
N PHE A 62 -0.31 12.72 -11.34
CA PHE A 62 0.87 12.84 -10.47
C PHE A 62 0.91 14.20 -9.76
N ILE A 63 0.72 15.31 -10.50
CA ILE A 63 0.81 16.68 -9.95
C ILE A 63 -0.19 16.87 -8.80
N GLN A 64 -1.44 16.48 -8.99
CA GLN A 64 -2.48 16.65 -7.99
C GLN A 64 -2.29 15.74 -6.78
N ASN A 65 -2.06 14.45 -7.01
CA ASN A 65 -2.01 13.47 -5.92
C ASN A 65 -0.70 13.50 -5.15
N SER A 66 0.44 13.83 -5.77
CA SER A 66 1.72 13.96 -5.06
C SER A 66 1.69 15.04 -3.99
N ARG A 67 1.04 16.18 -4.27
CA ARG A 67 0.83 17.25 -3.27
C ARG A 67 0.03 16.75 -2.08
N VAL A 68 -1.09 16.09 -2.35
CA VAL A 68 -1.99 15.56 -1.32
C VAL A 68 -1.29 14.52 -0.46
N ILE A 69 -0.63 13.53 -1.10
CA ILE A 69 -0.04 12.38 -0.41
C ILE A 69 1.21 12.80 0.38
N PHE A 70 2.12 13.59 -0.21
CA PHE A 70 3.46 13.81 0.37
C PHE A 70 3.62 15.15 1.07
N ASN A 71 2.61 16.03 1.04
CA ASN A 71 2.69 17.37 1.62
C ASN A 71 3.95 18.16 1.17
N LYS A 72 4.21 18.10 -0.10
CA LYS A 72 5.31 18.83 -0.73
C LYS A 72 4.75 20.02 -1.51
N PRO A 73 5.56 21.02 -1.86
CA PRO A 73 5.18 22.04 -2.83
C PRO A 73 4.64 21.39 -4.12
N TRP A 74 3.96 22.16 -4.95
CA TRP A 74 3.49 21.65 -6.24
C TRP A 74 4.65 21.03 -7.04
N ALA A 75 4.37 19.93 -7.73
CA ALA A 75 5.38 19.21 -8.50
C ALA A 75 6.01 20.04 -9.64
N ASN A 76 5.32 21.08 -10.11
CA ASN A 76 5.81 22.04 -11.08
C ASN A 76 6.59 23.22 -10.44
N ASP A 77 6.75 23.28 -9.11
CA ASP A 77 7.62 24.27 -8.45
C ASP A 77 9.09 23.89 -8.64
N LYS A 78 9.88 24.77 -9.24
CA LYS A 78 11.32 24.57 -9.46
C LYS A 78 12.10 24.25 -8.18
N LYS A 79 11.68 24.77 -7.02
CA LYS A 79 12.29 24.48 -5.71
C LYS A 79 12.10 23.03 -5.27
N ALA A 80 11.06 22.36 -5.74
CA ALA A 80 10.76 20.96 -5.42
C ALA A 80 11.38 19.96 -6.41
N TYR A 81 12.01 20.42 -7.50
CA TYR A 81 12.50 19.58 -8.59
C TYR A 81 13.37 18.40 -8.12
N ASN A 82 14.39 18.66 -7.33
CA ASN A 82 15.31 17.60 -6.87
C ASN A 82 14.63 16.54 -5.99
N GLU A 83 13.63 16.93 -5.23
CA GLU A 83 12.87 16.02 -4.37
C GLU A 83 11.93 15.13 -5.20
N TYR A 84 11.17 15.73 -6.11
CA TYR A 84 10.26 14.98 -6.97
C TYR A 84 10.98 14.08 -7.96
N ASN A 85 12.14 14.52 -8.50
CA ASN A 85 12.96 13.66 -9.33
C ASN A 85 13.35 12.36 -8.61
N LYS A 86 13.67 12.42 -7.31
CA LYS A 86 13.95 11.22 -6.51
C LYS A 86 12.70 10.38 -6.25
N VAL A 87 11.55 11.03 -5.99
CA VAL A 87 10.26 10.34 -5.78
C VAL A 87 9.85 9.55 -7.02
N LEU A 88 10.14 10.07 -8.22
CA LEU A 88 9.87 9.40 -9.50
C LEU A 88 10.94 8.37 -9.85
N SER A 89 12.20 8.80 -9.94
CA SER A 89 13.28 7.99 -10.51
C SER A 89 13.65 6.77 -9.68
N GLN A 90 13.62 6.87 -8.34
CA GLN A 90 14.08 5.80 -7.48
C GLN A 90 13.13 4.59 -7.47
N PRO A 91 11.80 4.76 -7.30
CA PRO A 91 10.88 3.62 -7.37
C PRO A 91 10.78 3.02 -8.77
N LEU A 92 10.84 3.83 -9.86
CA LEU A 92 10.83 3.30 -11.22
C LEU A 92 12.04 2.41 -11.49
N LYS A 93 13.24 2.81 -11.02
CA LYS A 93 14.44 1.98 -11.13
C LYS A 93 14.36 0.71 -10.30
N LEU A 94 13.79 0.77 -9.09
CA LEU A 94 13.54 -0.42 -8.27
C LEU A 94 12.59 -1.39 -8.97
N LEU A 95 11.48 -0.89 -9.53
CA LEU A 95 10.52 -1.71 -10.27
C LEU A 95 11.14 -2.31 -11.53
N ALA A 96 12.05 -1.59 -12.19
CA ALA A 96 12.81 -2.12 -13.33
C ALA A 96 13.83 -3.19 -12.90
N TYR A 97 14.55 -2.98 -11.80
CA TYR A 97 15.45 -3.99 -11.25
C TYR A 97 14.72 -5.28 -10.84
N ALA A 98 13.48 -5.15 -10.38
CA ALA A 98 12.58 -6.27 -10.06
C ALA A 98 11.90 -6.89 -11.29
N HIS A 99 12.22 -6.46 -12.51
CA HIS A 99 11.57 -6.88 -13.76
C HIS A 99 10.05 -6.66 -13.80
N ILE A 100 9.52 -5.75 -12.99
CA ILE A 100 8.11 -5.31 -13.10
C ILE A 100 7.96 -4.32 -14.25
N LEU A 101 8.99 -3.51 -14.49
CA LEU A 101 9.14 -2.65 -15.66
C LEU A 101 10.36 -3.11 -16.46
N ASN A 102 10.31 -2.97 -17.78
CA ASN A 102 11.50 -2.96 -18.61
C ASN A 102 12.14 -1.57 -18.56
N VAL A 103 13.44 -1.51 -18.69
CA VAL A 103 14.20 -0.27 -18.81
C VAL A 103 15.21 -0.37 -19.93
N ASP A 104 15.19 0.60 -20.83
CA ASP A 104 16.12 0.77 -21.92
C ASP A 104 16.73 2.16 -21.89
N LYS A 105 17.75 2.39 -22.68
CA LYS A 105 18.37 3.70 -22.86
C LYS A 105 18.22 4.13 -24.31
N LEU A 106 17.37 5.13 -24.54
CA LEU A 106 17.14 5.71 -25.87
C LEU A 106 17.58 7.19 -25.82
N ASP A 107 18.44 7.59 -26.75
CA ASP A 107 18.96 8.96 -26.86
C ASP A 107 19.51 9.55 -25.54
N GLY A 108 20.14 8.69 -24.75
CA GLY A 108 20.72 9.08 -23.46
C GLY A 108 19.74 9.10 -22.28
N ALA A 109 18.43 9.02 -22.52
CA ALA A 109 17.39 8.96 -21.52
C ALA A 109 16.99 7.52 -21.17
N LEU A 110 16.63 7.28 -19.90
CA LEU A 110 16.01 6.01 -19.50
C LEU A 110 14.54 6.02 -19.91
N THR A 111 14.17 5.02 -20.71
CA THR A 111 12.79 4.73 -21.11
C THR A 111 12.30 3.49 -20.37
N PHE A 112 11.03 3.48 -20.02
CA PHE A 112 10.38 2.40 -19.28
C PHE A 112 9.18 1.89 -20.05
N SER A 113 8.87 0.59 -19.88
CA SER A 113 7.60 -0.02 -20.30
C SER A 113 7.17 -1.05 -19.24
N VAL A 114 5.89 -1.39 -19.21
CA VAL A 114 5.37 -2.37 -18.23
C VAL A 114 5.69 -3.77 -18.73
N GLU A 115 6.38 -4.57 -17.90
CA GLU A 115 6.66 -5.98 -18.17
C GLU A 115 5.62 -6.88 -17.51
N ASN A 116 5.27 -6.60 -16.24
CA ASN A 116 4.28 -7.37 -15.53
C ASN A 116 3.14 -6.47 -15.01
N GLU A 117 2.12 -6.31 -15.84
CA GLU A 117 0.97 -5.45 -15.53
C GLU A 117 0.19 -5.96 -14.30
N GLU A 118 0.05 -7.28 -14.15
CA GLU A 118 -0.69 -7.86 -13.02
C GLU A 118 -0.05 -7.53 -11.67
N LEU A 119 1.27 -7.69 -11.57
CA LEU A 119 2.00 -7.35 -10.34
C LEU A 119 2.09 -5.83 -10.14
N LEU A 120 2.24 -5.05 -11.20
CA LEU A 120 2.24 -3.59 -11.10
C LEU A 120 0.88 -3.07 -10.59
N ASP A 121 -0.22 -3.58 -11.14
CA ASP A 121 -1.59 -3.26 -10.69
C ASP A 121 -1.82 -3.71 -9.23
N TYR A 122 -1.31 -4.88 -8.83
CA TYR A 122 -1.37 -5.31 -7.43
C TYR A 122 -0.63 -4.34 -6.49
N ILE A 123 0.58 -3.93 -6.84
CA ILE A 123 1.40 -2.97 -6.07
C ILE A 123 0.69 -1.62 -5.98
N ALA A 124 0.10 -1.18 -7.09
CA ALA A 124 -0.58 0.11 -7.22
C ALA A 124 -1.80 0.28 -6.30
N ARG A 125 -2.45 -0.81 -5.88
CA ARG A 125 -3.75 -0.74 -5.19
C ARG A 125 -3.69 -0.22 -3.77
N LYS A 126 -2.72 -0.68 -2.96
CA LYS A 126 -2.59 -0.35 -1.53
C LYS A 126 -1.13 -0.39 -1.09
N ASP A 127 -0.76 0.47 -0.16
CA ASP A 127 0.58 0.48 0.46
C ASP A 127 0.97 -0.88 1.04
N ARG A 128 0.00 -1.63 1.57
CA ARG A 128 0.23 -2.98 2.10
C ARG A 128 0.62 -3.98 1.01
N ASN A 129 0.10 -3.83 -0.20
CA ASN A 129 0.48 -4.65 -1.35
C ASN A 129 1.92 -4.34 -1.79
N ALA A 130 2.26 -3.05 -1.86
CA ALA A 130 3.63 -2.62 -2.12
C ALA A 130 4.60 -3.13 -1.04
N TYR A 131 4.20 -3.12 0.23
CA TYR A 131 5.00 -3.73 1.31
C TYR A 131 5.21 -5.24 1.09
N ASN A 132 4.16 -6.00 0.76
CA ASN A 132 4.28 -7.42 0.47
C ASN A 132 5.25 -7.69 -0.70
N PHE A 133 5.16 -6.87 -1.75
CA PHE A 133 6.09 -6.92 -2.87
C PHE A 133 7.52 -6.59 -2.42
N LEU A 134 7.73 -5.48 -1.72
CA LEU A 134 9.06 -5.06 -1.25
C LEU A 134 9.69 -6.10 -0.33
N TYR A 135 8.92 -6.74 0.56
CA TYR A 135 9.44 -7.82 1.39
C TYR A 135 9.95 -8.99 0.54
N CYS A 136 9.10 -9.54 -0.34
CA CYS A 136 9.50 -10.64 -1.22
C CYS A 136 10.72 -10.27 -2.08
N TYR A 137 10.70 -9.08 -2.66
CA TYR A 137 11.75 -8.57 -3.54
C TYR A 137 13.08 -8.37 -2.80
N PHE A 138 13.09 -7.68 -1.67
CA PHE A 138 14.33 -7.47 -0.91
C PHE A 138 14.90 -8.79 -0.38
N MET A 139 14.05 -9.70 0.08
CA MET A 139 14.51 -11.02 0.53
C MET A 139 15.11 -11.82 -0.63
N LYS A 140 14.53 -11.75 -1.82
CA LYS A 140 15.08 -12.36 -3.04
C LYS A 140 16.44 -11.77 -3.39
N VAL A 141 16.57 -10.43 -3.42
CA VAL A 141 17.86 -9.76 -3.70
C VAL A 141 18.91 -10.15 -2.67
N MET A 142 18.59 -10.14 -1.38
CA MET A 142 19.53 -10.53 -0.32
C MET A 142 19.88 -12.00 -0.35
N SER A 143 18.95 -12.87 -0.72
CA SER A 143 19.18 -14.30 -0.89
C SER A 143 20.12 -14.59 -2.07
N ASP A 144 19.80 -14.06 -3.25
CA ASP A 144 20.63 -14.23 -4.45
C ASP A 144 22.05 -13.70 -4.23
N SER A 145 22.17 -12.59 -3.51
CA SER A 145 23.44 -11.95 -3.17
C SER A 145 24.18 -12.64 -2.01
N GLY A 146 23.62 -13.70 -1.42
CA GLY A 146 24.23 -14.42 -0.29
C GLY A 146 24.27 -13.62 1.02
N PHE A 147 23.53 -12.50 1.12
CA PHE A 147 23.52 -11.62 2.28
C PHE A 147 22.44 -11.98 3.31
N ILE A 148 21.39 -12.72 2.92
CA ILE A 148 20.22 -13.04 3.76
C ILE A 148 20.60 -13.68 5.10
N LYS A 149 21.63 -14.53 5.12
CA LYS A 149 22.13 -15.18 6.34
C LYS A 149 22.48 -14.21 7.45
N HIS A 150 22.96 -13.02 7.12
CA HIS A 150 23.29 -11.99 8.12
C HIS A 150 22.04 -11.38 8.78
N PHE A 151 20.91 -11.30 8.05
CA PHE A 151 19.62 -10.92 8.64
C PHE A 151 19.08 -12.02 9.55
N GLU A 152 19.26 -13.28 9.21
CA GLU A 152 18.88 -14.42 10.04
C GLU A 152 19.75 -14.53 11.30
N GLU A 153 21.06 -14.24 11.20
CA GLU A 153 21.96 -14.11 12.34
C GLU A 153 21.48 -12.99 13.28
N TYR A 154 21.22 -11.80 12.71
CA TYR A 154 20.67 -10.67 13.47
C TYR A 154 19.37 -11.04 14.20
N ALA A 155 18.46 -11.74 13.56
CA ALA A 155 17.19 -12.14 14.17
C ALA A 155 17.39 -13.02 15.42
N ARG A 156 18.42 -13.86 15.42
CA ARG A 156 18.78 -14.72 16.57
C ARG A 156 19.50 -13.94 17.69
N GLU A 157 20.39 -13.02 17.35
CA GLU A 157 21.29 -12.33 18.28
C GLU A 157 20.67 -11.06 18.87
N SER A 158 19.75 -10.42 18.17
CA SER A 158 19.14 -9.13 18.57
C SER A 158 18.34 -9.19 19.87
N SER A 159 17.95 -10.37 20.31
CA SER A 159 17.27 -10.58 21.61
C SER A 159 18.20 -10.30 22.81
N THR A 160 19.51 -10.47 22.64
CA THR A 160 20.49 -10.37 23.74
C THR A 160 21.14 -8.97 23.79
N ASN A 161 21.55 -8.43 22.62
CA ASN A 161 22.15 -7.10 22.54
C ASN A 161 21.76 -6.41 21.20
N PRO A 162 20.58 -5.80 21.12
CA PRO A 162 20.06 -5.24 19.88
C PRO A 162 20.89 -4.05 19.35
N VAL A 163 21.62 -3.33 20.22
CA VAL A 163 22.43 -2.17 19.79
C VAL A 163 23.69 -2.64 19.05
N ALA A 164 24.45 -3.55 19.65
CA ALA A 164 25.68 -4.07 19.04
C ALA A 164 25.36 -4.87 17.77
N ALA A 165 24.36 -5.73 17.80
CA ALA A 165 23.92 -6.50 16.64
C ALA A 165 23.50 -5.60 15.45
N ARG A 166 22.82 -4.46 15.74
CA ARG A 166 22.42 -3.48 14.71
C ARG A 166 23.60 -2.80 14.04
N GLU A 167 24.59 -2.35 14.81
CA GLU A 167 25.79 -1.72 14.25
C GLU A 167 26.62 -2.73 13.43
N GLU A 168 26.73 -3.97 13.91
CA GLU A 168 27.44 -5.02 13.22
C GLU A 168 26.79 -5.36 11.87
N ILE A 169 25.48 -5.57 11.83
CA ILE A 169 24.79 -5.88 10.56
C ILE A 169 24.88 -4.71 9.58
N TYR A 170 24.84 -3.45 10.06
CA TYR A 170 25.06 -2.29 9.21
C TYR A 170 26.47 -2.26 8.61
N GLU A 171 27.51 -2.53 9.39
CA GLU A 171 28.89 -2.55 8.89
C GLU A 171 29.13 -3.68 7.88
N ARG A 172 28.52 -4.86 8.10
CA ARG A 172 28.51 -5.94 7.11
C ARG A 172 27.84 -5.53 5.82
N TYR A 173 26.68 -4.89 5.91
CA TYR A 173 25.94 -4.39 4.75
C TYR A 173 26.72 -3.30 4.02
N PHE A 174 27.31 -2.36 4.75
CA PHE A 174 28.15 -1.30 4.17
C PHE A 174 29.30 -1.89 3.34
N ARG A 175 30.07 -2.82 3.92
CA ARG A 175 31.20 -3.48 3.20
C ARG A 175 30.69 -4.22 1.96
N PHE A 176 29.57 -4.88 2.08
CA PHE A 176 28.99 -5.64 0.97
C PHE A 176 28.60 -4.71 -0.20
N ILE A 177 27.86 -3.64 0.05
CA ILE A 177 27.45 -2.70 -1.01
C ILE A 177 28.65 -1.92 -1.57
N ASN A 178 29.51 -1.41 -0.70
CA ASN A 178 30.71 -0.68 -1.10
C ASN A 178 31.67 -1.50 -1.97
N GLY A 179 31.77 -2.80 -1.71
CA GLY A 179 32.64 -3.69 -2.45
C GLY A 179 32.05 -4.24 -3.76
N ASN A 180 30.74 -4.18 -3.95
CA ASN A 180 30.06 -4.80 -5.10
C ASN A 180 29.34 -3.80 -6.02
N THR A 181 29.26 -2.51 -5.65
CA THR A 181 28.55 -1.50 -6.43
C THR A 181 29.36 -0.19 -6.50
N PRO A 182 29.02 0.74 -7.42
CA PRO A 182 29.63 2.07 -7.46
C PRO A 182 29.20 2.98 -6.29
N SER A 183 28.39 2.52 -5.35
CA SER A 183 27.94 3.32 -4.20
C SER A 183 28.96 3.23 -3.07
N HIS A 184 29.66 4.35 -2.77
CA HIS A 184 30.70 4.40 -1.74
C HIS A 184 30.36 5.37 -0.58
N SER A 185 29.29 6.16 -0.71
CA SER A 185 28.83 7.09 0.32
C SER A 185 28.22 6.34 1.50
N ARG A 186 28.84 6.47 2.70
CA ARG A 186 28.27 5.90 3.93
C ARG A 186 26.84 6.37 4.20
N LEU A 187 26.54 7.62 3.87
CA LEU A 187 25.21 8.19 4.07
C LEU A 187 24.18 7.53 3.15
N ASP A 188 24.52 7.34 1.87
CA ASP A 188 23.59 6.75 0.90
C ASP A 188 23.42 5.26 1.15
N ILE A 189 24.50 4.53 1.43
CA ILE A 189 24.42 3.11 1.81
C ILE A 189 23.59 2.92 3.10
N ARG A 190 23.71 3.85 4.08
CA ARG A 190 22.87 3.81 5.29
C ARG A 190 21.39 4.03 4.97
N ARG A 191 21.07 4.90 4.04
CA ARG A 191 19.68 5.10 3.56
C ARG A 191 19.12 3.85 2.89
N MET A 192 19.92 3.17 2.07
CA MET A 192 19.56 1.88 1.46
C MET A 192 19.34 0.81 2.52
N PHE A 193 20.28 0.67 3.47
CA PHE A 193 20.16 -0.26 4.59
C PHE A 193 18.85 -0.09 5.35
N HIS A 194 18.48 1.15 5.69
CA HIS A 194 17.24 1.43 6.40
C HIS A 194 16.01 0.92 5.65
N LYS A 195 15.99 0.95 4.32
CA LYS A 195 14.86 0.48 3.53
C LYS A 195 14.75 -1.05 3.53
N VAL A 196 15.85 -1.73 3.26
CA VAL A 196 15.87 -3.19 3.19
C VAL A 196 15.72 -3.82 4.58
N PHE A 197 16.53 -3.37 5.53
CA PHE A 197 16.58 -3.93 6.87
C PHE A 197 15.29 -3.69 7.66
N ASN A 198 14.70 -2.49 7.58
CA ASN A 198 13.46 -2.21 8.31
C ASN A 198 12.25 -2.97 7.75
N VAL A 199 12.24 -3.32 6.46
CA VAL A 199 11.21 -4.20 5.89
C VAL A 199 11.33 -5.60 6.47
N TYR A 200 12.56 -6.14 6.60
CA TYR A 200 12.82 -7.41 7.27
C TYR A 200 12.42 -7.34 8.76
N ALA A 201 12.87 -6.31 9.48
CA ALA A 201 12.59 -6.14 10.90
C ALA A 201 11.08 -6.02 11.18
N ALA A 202 10.33 -5.32 10.35
CA ALA A 202 8.88 -5.18 10.49
C ALA A 202 8.13 -6.50 10.30
N GLU A 203 8.59 -7.34 9.37
CA GLU A 203 7.98 -8.66 9.14
C GLU A 203 8.21 -9.62 10.31
N HIS A 204 9.39 -9.54 10.92
CA HIS A 204 9.80 -10.44 12.00
C HIS A 204 9.64 -9.84 13.40
N HIS A 205 9.00 -8.66 13.53
CA HIS A 205 8.81 -7.94 14.80
C HIS A 205 10.11 -7.69 15.58
N LEU A 206 11.19 -7.35 14.85
CA LEU A 206 12.51 -7.11 15.41
C LEU A 206 12.80 -5.61 15.60
N HIS A 207 13.87 -5.30 16.34
CA HIS A 207 14.41 -3.95 16.42
C HIS A 207 14.98 -3.54 15.06
N GLY A 208 14.50 -2.43 14.53
CA GLY A 208 14.96 -1.88 13.26
C GLY A 208 16.19 -0.97 13.40
N SER A 209 16.51 -0.29 12.32
CA SER A 209 17.68 0.60 12.22
C SER A 209 17.66 1.78 13.20
N ASN A 210 16.53 2.12 13.78
CA ASN A 210 16.36 3.15 14.84
C ASN A 210 16.48 2.61 16.27
N GLY A 211 16.73 1.29 16.45
CA GLY A 211 16.85 0.64 17.74
C GLY A 211 15.53 0.37 18.46
N LYS A 212 14.39 0.49 17.79
CA LYS A 212 13.05 0.17 18.29
C LYS A 212 12.44 -0.95 17.48
N ILE A 213 11.50 -1.70 18.09
CA ILE A 213 10.68 -2.67 17.34
C ILE A 213 10.02 -1.92 16.20
N THR A 214 10.18 -2.47 14.99
CA THR A 214 9.69 -1.85 13.76
C THR A 214 8.35 -2.45 13.39
N TYR A 215 7.39 -1.58 13.11
CA TYR A 215 6.07 -1.96 12.62
C TYR A 215 5.90 -1.51 11.17
N TYR A 216 4.96 -2.11 10.47
CA TYR A 216 4.60 -1.72 9.11
C TYR A 216 4.39 -0.20 8.94
N SER A 217 3.71 0.43 9.89
CA SER A 217 3.46 1.88 9.88
C SER A 217 4.74 2.73 9.94
N ASP A 218 5.87 2.16 10.41
CA ASP A 218 7.14 2.86 10.52
C ASP A 218 7.87 2.99 9.19
N LEU A 219 7.45 2.20 8.19
CA LEU A 219 8.08 2.14 6.86
C LEU A 219 7.61 3.25 5.93
N MET A 220 6.51 3.94 6.26
CA MET A 220 5.90 4.94 5.40
C MET A 220 6.75 6.22 5.33
N TYR A 221 6.84 6.79 4.14
CA TYR A 221 7.52 8.07 3.93
C TYR A 221 6.86 9.22 4.69
N ASN A 222 5.54 9.20 4.75
CA ASN A 222 4.74 10.24 5.41
C ASN A 222 4.63 10.10 6.92
N LYS A 223 5.26 9.08 7.53
CA LYS A 223 5.33 9.03 8.98
C LYS A 223 6.16 10.20 9.49
N LYS A 224 5.59 10.96 10.43
CA LYS A 224 6.33 12.06 11.08
C LYS A 224 7.60 11.50 11.70
N ASN A 225 8.76 11.99 11.21
CA ASN A 225 10.04 11.69 11.80
C ASN A 225 10.13 12.41 13.16
N TRP A 226 10.73 11.77 14.18
CA TRP A 226 11.00 12.40 15.47
C TRP A 226 11.78 13.73 15.35
N ARG A 227 12.60 13.90 14.30
CA ARG A 227 13.31 15.16 13.98
C ARG A 227 12.37 16.31 13.59
N ASP A 228 11.20 15.99 13.06
CA ASP A 228 10.16 16.97 12.72
C ASP A 228 9.26 17.26 13.93
N MET A 229 9.29 16.40 14.97
CA MET A 229 8.59 16.60 16.24
C MET A 229 9.36 17.51 17.20
N ASP A 230 10.69 17.61 17.08
CA ASP A 230 11.53 18.41 17.98
C ASP A 230 11.61 19.91 17.59
N LYS A 231 11.10 20.30 16.46
CA LYS A 231 11.15 21.71 16.01
C LYS A 231 10.14 22.62 16.67
N ASP A 232 9.18 22.08 17.43
CA ASP A 232 8.12 22.89 18.06
C ASP A 232 7.73 22.30 19.42
N LYS A 233 8.60 22.50 20.44
CA LYS A 233 8.30 22.13 21.82
C LYS A 233 7.21 23.00 22.48
N THR A 234 6.74 24.05 21.77
CA THR A 234 5.75 25.00 22.26
C THR A 234 4.32 24.72 21.79
N VAL A 235 4.11 23.79 20.86
CA VAL A 235 2.80 23.50 20.33
C VAL A 235 2.15 22.35 21.07
N THR A 236 1.06 22.62 21.80
CA THR A 236 0.26 21.59 22.46
C THR A 236 -0.34 20.61 21.44
N ARG A 237 -0.66 19.37 21.89
CA ARG A 237 -1.26 18.33 21.03
C ARG A 237 -2.54 18.80 20.33
N GLN A 238 -3.30 19.73 20.95
CA GLN A 238 -4.49 20.38 20.39
C GLN A 238 -4.16 21.42 19.29
N ALA A 239 -3.13 22.26 19.48
CA ALA A 239 -2.69 23.22 18.48
C ALA A 239 -1.99 22.52 17.28
N ALA A 240 -1.50 21.30 17.47
CA ALA A 240 -0.97 20.46 16.39
C ALA A 240 -2.06 19.85 15.48
N MET A 241 -3.34 19.98 15.81
CA MET A 241 -4.51 19.65 14.97
C MET A 241 -5.05 20.90 14.27
N ALA A 242 -4.17 21.72 13.70
CA ALA A 242 -4.58 22.89 12.92
C ALA A 242 -5.48 22.49 11.73
N PRO A 243 -6.42 23.36 11.30
CA PRO A 243 -7.35 23.11 10.20
C PRO A 243 -6.67 22.53 8.94
N GLU A 244 -5.49 23.00 8.56
CA GLU A 244 -4.69 22.48 7.45
C GLU A 244 -4.34 20.99 7.55
N LYS A 245 -4.25 20.43 8.77
CA LYS A 245 -3.97 18.99 8.96
C LYS A 245 -5.23 18.15 8.80
N ILE A 246 -6.39 18.70 9.12
CA ILE A 246 -7.70 18.05 8.95
C ILE A 246 -8.02 17.97 7.46
N GLU A 247 -7.96 19.10 6.74
CA GLU A 247 -8.17 19.14 5.28
C GLU A 247 -7.25 18.20 4.53
N LYS A 248 -5.98 18.12 4.95
CA LYS A 248 -5.02 17.21 4.36
C LYS A 248 -5.37 15.74 4.61
N GLN A 249 -5.76 15.37 5.82
CA GLN A 249 -6.16 14.00 6.13
C GLN A 249 -7.41 13.61 5.34
N GLU A 250 -8.35 14.51 5.18
CA GLU A 250 -9.55 14.33 4.36
C GLU A 250 -9.19 14.13 2.89
N ALA A 251 -8.25 14.91 2.34
CA ALA A 251 -7.79 14.77 0.96
C ALA A 251 -7.06 13.44 0.72
N ILE A 252 -6.22 13.00 1.66
CA ILE A 252 -5.57 11.68 1.60
C ILE A 252 -6.62 10.56 1.67
N ASN A 253 -7.58 10.68 2.57
CA ASN A 253 -8.66 9.71 2.68
C ASN A 253 -9.50 9.68 1.40
N ALA A 254 -9.78 10.84 0.79
CA ALA A 254 -10.50 10.92 -0.47
C ALA A 254 -9.75 10.20 -1.61
N TYR A 255 -8.44 10.36 -1.71
CA TYR A 255 -7.61 9.65 -2.69
C TYR A 255 -7.74 8.12 -2.54
N TYR A 256 -7.57 7.59 -1.31
CA TYR A 256 -7.68 6.15 -1.09
C TYR A 256 -9.11 5.63 -1.28
N VAL A 257 -10.13 6.41 -0.94
CA VAL A 257 -11.53 6.07 -1.22
C VAL A 257 -11.79 5.97 -2.73
N GLN A 258 -11.29 6.91 -3.53
CA GLN A 258 -11.45 6.85 -4.99
C GLN A 258 -10.76 5.61 -5.60
N LYS A 259 -9.56 5.26 -5.12
CA LYS A 259 -8.89 4.02 -5.53
C LYS A 259 -9.70 2.77 -5.18
N ALA A 260 -10.25 2.70 -3.98
CA ALA A 260 -11.07 1.59 -3.54
C ALA A 260 -12.35 1.46 -4.38
N ILE A 261 -13.02 2.58 -4.68
CA ILE A 261 -14.18 2.63 -5.58
C ILE A 261 -13.82 2.14 -6.99
N ALA A 262 -12.71 2.62 -7.55
CA ALA A 262 -12.23 2.19 -8.87
C ALA A 262 -11.96 0.68 -8.90
N LEU A 263 -11.36 0.14 -7.85
CA LEU A 263 -11.11 -1.29 -7.72
C LEU A 263 -12.41 -2.10 -7.68
N ILE A 264 -13.41 -1.70 -6.88
CA ILE A 264 -14.71 -2.38 -6.83
C ILE A 264 -15.37 -2.42 -8.20
N ARG A 265 -15.35 -1.31 -8.96
CA ARG A 265 -15.89 -1.25 -10.33
C ARG A 265 -15.11 -2.13 -11.32
N LYS A 266 -13.80 -2.31 -11.09
CA LYS A 266 -12.94 -3.16 -11.95
C LYS A 266 -13.22 -4.65 -11.74
N ILE A 267 -13.46 -5.08 -10.49
CA ILE A 267 -13.59 -6.50 -10.13
C ILE A 267 -15.02 -7.02 -10.15
N HIS A 268 -16.01 -6.14 -10.17
CA HIS A 268 -17.43 -6.49 -10.24
C HIS A 268 -18.10 -5.83 -11.43
N THR A 269 -18.86 -6.61 -12.18
CA THR A 269 -19.65 -6.16 -13.34
C THR A 269 -21.16 -6.20 -13.08
N VAL A 270 -21.55 -6.90 -12.03
CA VAL A 270 -22.95 -7.08 -11.58
C VAL A 270 -23.08 -6.73 -10.11
N SER A 271 -24.30 -6.49 -9.64
CA SER A 271 -24.55 -6.25 -8.22
C SER A 271 -24.07 -7.42 -7.36
N GLU A 272 -23.42 -7.11 -6.24
CA GLU A 272 -23.01 -8.11 -5.25
C GLU A 272 -24.20 -8.61 -4.41
N VAL A 273 -25.30 -7.87 -4.35
CA VAL A 273 -26.56 -8.28 -3.71
C VAL A 273 -27.51 -8.86 -4.77
N ASN A 274 -27.87 -10.10 -4.60
CA ASN A 274 -28.83 -10.76 -5.49
C ASN A 274 -30.24 -10.77 -4.84
N ASP A 275 -31.05 -9.79 -5.20
CA ASP A 275 -32.44 -9.63 -4.75
C ASP A 275 -33.36 -9.26 -5.92
N SER A 276 -34.65 -9.06 -5.66
CA SER A 276 -35.62 -8.66 -6.68
C SER A 276 -35.33 -7.27 -7.32
N TRP A 277 -34.41 -6.51 -6.78
CA TRP A 277 -34.02 -5.15 -7.20
C TRP A 277 -32.66 -5.13 -7.92
N SER A 278 -32.01 -6.29 -8.07
CA SER A 278 -30.73 -6.45 -8.73
C SER A 278 -30.77 -6.38 -10.27
N ASN A 279 -31.94 -6.07 -10.84
CA ASN A 279 -32.12 -5.93 -12.28
C ASN A 279 -31.49 -4.63 -12.82
N GLY A 280 -30.71 -4.75 -13.89
CA GLY A 280 -30.03 -3.62 -14.55
C GLY A 280 -28.54 -3.55 -14.23
N ALA A 281 -27.87 -2.52 -14.78
CA ALA A 281 -26.45 -2.34 -14.64
C ALA A 281 -26.09 -1.93 -13.18
N ALA A 282 -25.10 -2.62 -12.60
CA ALA A 282 -24.54 -2.26 -11.32
C ALA A 282 -23.48 -1.16 -11.52
N THR A 283 -23.80 0.06 -11.11
CA THR A 283 -22.94 1.23 -11.29
C THR A 283 -22.65 2.00 -10.02
N GLN A 284 -23.38 1.70 -8.94
CA GLN A 284 -23.30 2.42 -7.68
C GLN A 284 -22.41 1.67 -6.67
N VAL A 285 -21.31 2.28 -6.30
CA VAL A 285 -20.47 1.77 -5.19
C VAL A 285 -20.95 2.40 -3.90
N HIS A 286 -21.49 1.58 -3.02
CA HIS A 286 -22.08 1.97 -1.76
C HIS A 286 -21.14 1.66 -0.58
N HIS A 287 -21.05 2.59 0.39
CA HIS A 287 -20.39 2.33 1.67
C HIS A 287 -21.35 1.64 2.61
N ILE A 288 -21.06 0.40 3.00
CA ILE A 288 -21.90 -0.36 3.93
C ILE A 288 -21.99 0.37 5.27
N PHE A 289 -20.86 0.85 5.79
CA PHE A 289 -20.80 1.80 6.90
C PHE A 289 -20.46 3.19 6.36
N PRO A 290 -21.32 4.21 6.60
CA PRO A 290 -21.20 5.53 5.99
C PRO A 290 -19.85 6.20 6.23
N LYS A 291 -19.26 6.75 5.18
CA LYS A 291 -17.96 7.45 5.23
C LYS A 291 -17.94 8.59 6.27
N SER A 292 -19.03 9.32 6.43
CA SER A 292 -19.15 10.44 7.36
C SER A 292 -19.10 10.00 8.83
N GLN A 293 -19.58 8.81 9.14
CA GLN A 293 -19.60 8.26 10.50
C GLN A 293 -18.35 7.41 10.79
N PHE A 294 -17.81 6.76 9.77
CA PHE A 294 -16.70 5.79 9.88
C PHE A 294 -15.57 6.13 8.89
N PRO A 295 -14.94 7.32 8.99
CA PRO A 295 -13.89 7.74 8.06
C PRO A 295 -12.67 6.82 8.06
N GLN A 296 -12.40 6.12 9.18
CA GLN A 296 -11.26 5.18 9.33
C GLN A 296 -11.38 3.91 8.49
N ILE A 297 -12.60 3.53 8.09
CA ILE A 297 -12.86 2.36 7.24
C ILE A 297 -13.42 2.73 5.86
N ALA A 298 -13.52 4.01 5.54
CA ALA A 298 -14.13 4.47 4.29
C ALA A 298 -13.39 3.98 3.03
N HIS A 299 -12.07 3.78 3.12
CA HIS A 299 -11.22 3.32 2.03
C HIS A 299 -11.03 1.80 1.97
N TYR A 300 -11.66 1.04 2.86
CA TYR A 300 -11.60 -0.41 2.83
C TYR A 300 -12.53 -0.96 1.74
N VAL A 301 -11.99 -1.76 0.83
CA VAL A 301 -12.81 -2.42 -0.21
C VAL A 301 -13.83 -3.39 0.39
N GLU A 302 -13.57 -3.87 1.59
CA GLU A 302 -14.44 -4.70 2.39
C GLU A 302 -15.64 -3.92 2.97
N ASN A 303 -15.57 -2.58 3.01
CA ASN A 303 -16.68 -1.67 3.36
C ASN A 303 -17.46 -1.17 2.13
N LEU A 304 -17.02 -1.54 0.93
CA LEU A 304 -17.61 -1.09 -0.32
C LEU A 304 -18.32 -2.23 -1.03
N ILE A 305 -19.51 -1.99 -1.55
CA ILE A 305 -20.32 -2.97 -2.28
C ILE A 305 -20.87 -2.36 -3.57
N LEU A 306 -20.83 -3.13 -4.66
CA LEU A 306 -21.40 -2.70 -5.94
C LEU A 306 -22.88 -3.04 -5.98
N LEU A 307 -23.74 -2.07 -6.26
CA LEU A 307 -25.19 -2.15 -6.34
C LEU A 307 -25.73 -1.61 -7.66
N THR A 308 -26.95 -1.99 -8.02
CA THR A 308 -27.72 -1.28 -9.03
C THR A 308 -28.19 0.11 -8.51
N ALA A 309 -28.55 1.01 -9.40
CA ALA A 309 -29.09 2.31 -8.98
C ALA A 309 -30.37 2.17 -8.15
N THR A 310 -31.22 1.19 -8.47
CA THR A 310 -32.45 0.90 -7.74
C THR A 310 -32.15 0.43 -6.32
N GLN A 311 -31.27 -0.55 -6.15
CA GLN A 311 -30.85 -1.01 -4.82
C GLN A 311 -30.26 0.12 -3.97
N HIS A 312 -29.37 0.91 -4.57
CA HIS A 312 -28.71 2.02 -3.86
C HIS A 312 -29.71 3.08 -3.41
N ASN A 313 -30.56 3.58 -4.32
CA ASN A 313 -31.40 4.76 -4.06
C ASN A 313 -32.68 4.43 -3.29
N THR A 314 -33.19 3.18 -3.39
CA THR A 314 -34.48 2.82 -2.77
C THR A 314 -34.34 1.92 -1.55
N LYS A 315 -33.28 1.09 -1.51
CA LYS A 315 -33.08 0.12 -0.42
C LYS A 315 -31.98 0.58 0.54
N ALA A 316 -30.80 0.90 0.05
CA ALA A 316 -29.68 1.29 0.90
C ALA A 316 -29.89 2.68 1.53
N HIS A 317 -30.49 3.63 0.78
CA HIS A 317 -30.75 4.98 1.22
C HIS A 317 -32.25 5.31 1.20
N PRO A 318 -32.97 5.19 2.35
CA PRO A 318 -34.37 5.50 2.40
C PRO A 318 -34.66 6.94 1.94
N ASN A 319 -35.62 7.10 1.03
CA ASN A 319 -36.02 8.39 0.50
C ASN A 319 -34.88 9.21 -0.17
N ASN A 320 -33.91 8.55 -0.77
CA ASN A 320 -32.71 9.17 -1.37
C ASN A 320 -31.84 9.99 -0.40
N LYS A 321 -32.00 9.79 0.91
CA LYS A 321 -31.18 10.46 1.92
C LYS A 321 -29.85 9.74 2.11
N THR A 322 -28.84 10.12 1.35
CA THR A 322 -27.51 9.46 1.34
C THR A 322 -26.78 9.45 2.69
N GLN A 323 -27.23 10.24 3.66
CA GLN A 323 -26.70 10.26 5.02
C GLN A 323 -27.34 9.20 5.93
N GLN A 324 -28.46 8.60 5.53
CA GLN A 324 -29.17 7.56 6.27
C GLN A 324 -29.02 6.22 5.54
N VAL A 325 -28.58 5.21 6.26
CA VAL A 325 -28.48 3.84 5.76
C VAL A 325 -29.62 3.03 6.36
N ASN A 326 -30.35 2.28 5.52
CA ASN A 326 -31.36 1.35 5.98
C ASN A 326 -30.66 0.19 6.70
N ARG A 327 -30.99 -0.03 7.98
CA ARG A 327 -30.32 -1.00 8.82
C ARG A 327 -30.53 -2.44 8.33
N ASP A 328 -31.73 -2.80 7.93
CA ASP A 328 -32.03 -4.15 7.45
C ASP A 328 -31.28 -4.42 6.14
N TYR A 329 -31.25 -3.43 5.25
CA TYR A 329 -30.51 -3.57 4.00
C TYR A 329 -28.99 -3.53 4.19
N GLN A 330 -28.50 -2.85 5.22
CA GLN A 330 -27.10 -2.91 5.63
C GLN A 330 -26.68 -4.34 6.01
N LEU A 331 -27.55 -5.07 6.75
CA LEU A 331 -27.30 -6.49 7.03
C LEU A 331 -27.22 -7.30 5.73
N VAL A 332 -28.17 -7.10 4.80
CA VAL A 332 -28.13 -7.77 3.49
C VAL A 332 -26.81 -7.50 2.77
N CYS A 333 -26.34 -6.25 2.76
CA CYS A 333 -25.06 -5.89 2.16
C CYS A 333 -23.88 -6.57 2.85
N LEU A 334 -23.87 -6.66 4.19
CA LEU A 334 -22.80 -7.35 4.94
C LEU A 334 -22.76 -8.85 4.65
N LEU A 335 -23.92 -9.51 4.57
CA LEU A 335 -24.02 -10.93 4.24
C LEU A 335 -23.53 -11.21 2.82
N ALA A 336 -23.99 -10.41 1.84
CA ALA A 336 -23.56 -10.52 0.45
C ALA A 336 -22.04 -10.24 0.30
N LYS A 337 -21.52 -9.25 1.03
CA LYS A 337 -20.08 -8.95 1.04
C LYS A 337 -19.27 -10.10 1.65
N ALA A 338 -19.76 -10.76 2.69
CA ALA A 338 -19.13 -11.96 3.27
C ALA A 338 -18.99 -13.07 2.23
N ASP A 339 -20.07 -13.36 1.47
CA ASP A 339 -20.07 -14.37 0.40
C ASP A 339 -19.10 -13.98 -0.75
N THR A 340 -19.11 -12.73 -1.16
CA THR A 340 -18.18 -12.18 -2.17
C THR A 340 -16.72 -12.38 -1.74
N ILE A 341 -16.40 -12.04 -0.49
CA ILE A 341 -15.03 -12.14 0.02
C ILE A 341 -14.62 -13.61 0.13
N GLU A 342 -15.46 -14.47 0.67
CA GLU A 342 -15.19 -15.92 0.79
C GLU A 342 -14.88 -16.54 -0.58
N LEU A 343 -15.71 -16.24 -1.58
CA LEU A 343 -15.52 -16.70 -2.95
C LEU A 343 -14.23 -16.15 -3.57
N SER A 344 -13.96 -14.87 -3.36
CA SER A 344 -12.75 -14.22 -3.88
C SER A 344 -11.49 -14.81 -3.25
N LEU A 345 -11.48 -15.06 -1.94
CA LEU A 345 -10.35 -15.68 -1.23
C LEU A 345 -10.10 -17.10 -1.72
N SER A 346 -11.16 -17.88 -1.99
CA SER A 346 -11.01 -19.25 -2.51
C SER A 346 -10.42 -19.28 -3.93
N ARG A 347 -10.75 -18.32 -4.78
CA ARG A 347 -10.33 -18.27 -6.20
C ARG A 347 -8.99 -17.56 -6.40
N TYR A 348 -8.75 -16.47 -5.70
CA TYR A 348 -7.67 -15.52 -5.97
C TYR A 348 -6.76 -15.29 -4.76
N GLY A 349 -6.99 -16.01 -3.62
CA GLY A 349 -6.31 -15.69 -2.37
C GLY A 349 -6.58 -14.24 -1.92
N ASP A 350 -5.61 -13.62 -1.30
CA ASP A 350 -5.68 -12.26 -0.77
C ASP A 350 -5.44 -11.15 -1.82
N LYS A 351 -5.65 -11.47 -3.12
CA LYS A 351 -5.41 -10.52 -4.22
C LYS A 351 -6.28 -9.27 -4.15
N TYR A 352 -7.56 -9.41 -3.80
CA TYR A 352 -8.55 -8.32 -3.79
C TYR A 352 -9.03 -7.97 -2.40
N TYR A 353 -9.37 -8.98 -1.60
CA TYR A 353 -9.96 -8.87 -0.28
C TYR A 353 -9.12 -9.59 0.77
N ARG A 354 -9.31 -9.17 2.03
CA ARG A 354 -8.72 -9.85 3.18
C ARG A 354 -9.77 -10.06 4.27
N LYS A 355 -9.77 -11.26 4.87
CA LYS A 355 -10.69 -11.59 5.95
C LYS A 355 -10.48 -10.71 7.18
N GLU A 356 -9.20 -10.45 7.53
CA GLU A 356 -8.82 -9.56 8.63
C GLU A 356 -9.36 -8.14 8.44
N SER A 357 -9.30 -7.62 7.21
CA SER A 357 -9.84 -6.31 6.86
C SER A 357 -11.36 -6.28 6.98
N PHE A 358 -12.05 -7.34 6.57
CA PHE A 358 -13.49 -7.42 6.70
C PHE A 358 -13.94 -7.50 8.16
N ILE A 359 -13.25 -8.30 8.99
CA ILE A 359 -13.49 -8.35 10.44
C ILE A 359 -13.25 -6.98 11.08
N PHE A 360 -12.18 -6.28 10.70
CA PHE A 360 -11.91 -4.92 11.18
C PHE A 360 -13.02 -3.94 10.79
N VAL A 361 -13.55 -4.03 9.58
CA VAL A 361 -14.69 -3.22 9.11
C VAL A 361 -15.94 -3.50 9.95
N ILE A 362 -16.28 -4.77 10.18
CA ILE A 362 -17.42 -5.15 11.01
C ILE A 362 -17.25 -4.65 12.46
N ASN A 363 -16.12 -4.95 13.07
CA ASN A 363 -15.85 -4.58 14.47
C ASN A 363 -15.90 -3.05 14.67
N THR A 364 -15.37 -2.30 13.70
CA THR A 364 -15.43 -0.83 13.72
C THR A 364 -16.85 -0.30 13.54
N GLY A 365 -17.59 -0.85 12.57
CA GLY A 365 -18.92 -0.35 12.20
C GLY A 365 -20.03 -0.73 13.21
N LEU A 366 -19.90 -1.88 13.86
CA LEU A 366 -20.89 -2.40 14.81
C LEU A 366 -20.42 -2.33 16.28
N SER A 367 -19.21 -1.79 16.54
CA SER A 367 -18.61 -1.74 17.87
C SER A 367 -18.54 -3.11 18.54
N THR A 368 -18.11 -4.13 17.79
CA THR A 368 -17.96 -5.53 18.22
C THR A 368 -16.52 -5.96 18.28
N ASP A 369 -16.27 -7.18 18.78
CA ASP A 369 -14.94 -7.79 18.85
C ASP A 369 -14.98 -9.22 18.28
N LEU A 370 -15.29 -9.33 16.98
CA LEU A 370 -15.27 -10.61 16.28
C LEU A 370 -13.82 -11.04 16.03
N SER A 371 -13.53 -12.31 16.33
CA SER A 371 -12.22 -12.91 16.08
C SER A 371 -12.01 -13.22 14.59
N VAL A 372 -10.80 -13.00 14.09
CA VAL A 372 -10.35 -13.38 12.73
C VAL A 372 -10.42 -14.91 12.50
N GLY A 373 -10.35 -15.72 13.57
CA GLY A 373 -10.44 -17.16 13.51
C GLY A 373 -11.82 -17.73 13.12
N LEU A 374 -12.89 -16.91 13.17
CA LEU A 374 -14.25 -17.35 12.82
C LEU A 374 -14.34 -17.76 11.34
N SER A 375 -15.10 -18.83 11.03
CA SER A 375 -15.50 -19.15 9.66
C SER A 375 -16.45 -18.08 9.10
N PHE A 376 -16.57 -17.94 7.77
CA PHE A 376 -17.53 -17.01 7.16
C PHE A 376 -18.97 -17.32 7.56
N ASN A 377 -19.34 -18.58 7.67
CA ASN A 377 -20.67 -18.97 8.17
C ASN A 377 -20.91 -18.49 9.60
N ASN A 378 -19.92 -18.61 10.49
CA ASN A 378 -20.03 -18.10 11.86
C ASN A 378 -20.08 -16.56 11.90
N ILE A 379 -19.34 -15.86 11.02
CA ILE A 379 -19.44 -14.41 10.88
C ILE A 379 -20.86 -14.01 10.47
N LYS A 380 -21.44 -14.65 9.44
CA LYS A 380 -22.81 -14.38 8.98
C LYS A 380 -23.84 -14.63 10.08
N THR A 381 -23.73 -15.74 10.81
CA THR A 381 -24.61 -16.03 11.95
C THR A 381 -24.54 -14.95 13.02
N LYS A 382 -23.33 -14.52 13.39
CA LYS A 382 -23.15 -13.45 14.38
C LYS A 382 -23.69 -12.10 13.89
N LEU A 383 -23.52 -11.75 12.62
CA LEU A 383 -24.13 -10.56 12.04
C LEU A 383 -25.66 -10.56 12.20
N VAL A 384 -26.32 -11.66 11.84
CA VAL A 384 -27.78 -11.81 12.02
C VAL A 384 -28.18 -11.65 13.50
N GLN A 385 -27.44 -12.28 14.42
CA GLN A 385 -27.70 -12.14 15.86
C GLN A 385 -27.58 -10.70 16.35
N ILE A 386 -26.53 -9.97 15.93
CA ILE A 386 -26.28 -8.57 16.32
C ILE A 386 -27.42 -7.66 15.80
N TYR A 387 -27.87 -7.85 14.57
CA TYR A 387 -28.93 -7.05 13.98
C TYR A 387 -30.32 -7.35 14.57
N ASN A 388 -30.57 -8.59 15.00
CA ASN A 388 -31.81 -8.95 15.64
C ASN A 388 -31.87 -8.56 17.14
N ALA A 389 -30.73 -8.37 17.80
CA ALA A 389 -30.67 -8.01 19.22
C ALA A 389 -30.72 -6.48 19.48
N ALA A 390 -30.61 -5.68 18.47
CA ALA A 390 -30.54 -4.22 18.54
C ALA A 390 -31.72 -3.55 17.82
#